data_e46de7b49986b8a0374d6fcbfd8ea0c5
#
_entry.id   e46de7b49986b8a0374d6fcbfd8ea0c5
#
_cell.length_a   1.000
_cell.length_b   1.000
_cell.length_c   1.000
_cell.angle_alpha   90.00
_cell.angle_beta   90.00
_cell.angle_gamma   90.00
#
_symmetry.space_group_name_H-M   'P 1'
#
loop_
_entity.id
_entity.type
_entity.pdbx_description
1 polymer ?
#
loop_
_entity_poly.entity_id
_entity_poly.type
_entity_poly.pdbx_seq_one_letter_code
_entity_poly.pdbx_strand_id
1 'polypeptide(L)'
;EGKRIAFDARSHRKTFQNQLRLNYLFSMSEQLLSQPAEKVTEEVLTHLQGAEKKLAEIFGGVEFQHLANNNFTLADLPKATKDALNAKLGEQEFGAISGLAIEDIPETLTESIREVLGDKAQNRIYRDLLLGTITETWVEYLTRMEALRVSISMESYAQRDPLVRYKG
;
A
#
# COMPACT_ATOMS: atom_id res chain seq x y z
N GLU A 1 -6.86 -2.11 12.02
CA GLU A 1 -6.04 -3.28 11.63
C GLU A 1 -5.82 -4.18 12.83
N GLY A 2 -6.14 -5.46 12.70
CA GLY A 2 -5.88 -6.48 13.69
C GLY A 2 -4.86 -7.48 13.13
N LYS A 3 -3.83 -7.81 13.89
CA LYS A 3 -2.95 -8.93 13.56
C LYS A 3 -3.58 -10.21 14.10
N ARG A 4 -3.91 -11.15 13.22
CA ARG A 4 -4.32 -12.50 13.60
C ARG A 4 -3.13 -13.43 13.46
N ILE A 5 -2.92 -14.25 14.48
CA ILE A 5 -1.93 -15.32 14.41
C ILE A 5 -2.57 -16.44 13.58
N ALA A 6 -2.02 -16.71 12.40
CA ALA A 6 -2.38 -17.84 11.56
C ALA A 6 -1.27 -18.89 11.65
N PHE A 7 -1.63 -20.15 11.54
CA PHE A 7 -0.66 -21.26 11.45
C PHE A 7 -0.50 -21.63 9.97
N ASP A 8 0.69 -21.49 9.45
CA ASP A 8 0.99 -21.98 8.10
C ASP A 8 1.15 -23.51 8.16
N ALA A 9 0.23 -24.22 7.51
CA ALA A 9 0.21 -25.68 7.50
C ALA A 9 1.42 -26.31 6.78
N ARG A 10 2.10 -25.57 5.90
CA ARG A 10 3.28 -26.08 5.15
C ARG A 10 4.58 -25.88 5.91
N SER A 11 4.76 -24.75 6.54
CA SER A 11 6.01 -24.42 7.24
C SER A 11 5.97 -24.72 8.74
N HIS A 12 4.81 -25.09 9.30
CA HIS A 12 4.54 -25.25 10.73
C HIS A 12 4.94 -24.05 11.59
N ARG A 13 4.98 -22.86 10.99
CA ARG A 13 5.34 -21.61 11.69
C ARG A 13 4.12 -20.74 11.92
N LYS A 14 4.16 -20.00 13.01
CA LYS A 14 3.20 -18.94 13.27
C LYS A 14 3.48 -17.79 12.30
N THR A 15 2.50 -17.46 11.48
CA THR A 15 2.53 -16.28 10.60
C THR A 15 1.53 -15.26 11.10
N PHE A 16 1.86 -13.98 10.90
CA PHE A 16 0.94 -12.89 11.23
C PHE A 16 0.21 -12.49 9.94
N GLN A 17 -1.10 -12.67 9.93
CA GLN A 17 -1.92 -12.15 8.85
C GLN A 17 -2.56 -10.84 9.30
N ASN A 18 -2.42 -9.80 8.48
CA ASN A 18 -3.15 -8.56 8.69
C ASN A 18 -4.62 -8.81 8.32
N GLN A 19 -5.50 -8.62 9.29
CA GLN A 19 -6.92 -8.73 9.06
C GLN A 19 -7.51 -7.33 8.95
N LEU A 20 -8.07 -7.01 7.78
CA LEU A 20 -8.88 -5.81 7.60
C LEU A 20 -10.10 -5.92 8.51
N ARG A 21 -10.18 -5.04 9.50
CA ARG A 21 -11.39 -4.90 10.30
C ARG A 21 -12.38 -4.06 9.50
N LEU A 22 -13.39 -4.68 8.96
CA LEU A 22 -14.51 -4.04 8.28
C LEU A 22 -15.46 -3.32 9.26
N ASN A 23 -14.94 -2.85 10.41
CA ASN A 23 -15.73 -2.19 11.45
C ASN A 23 -16.48 -0.96 10.92
N TYR A 24 -15.88 -0.23 9.97
CA TYR A 24 -16.55 0.92 9.35
C TYR A 24 -17.77 0.48 8.55
N LEU A 25 -17.64 -0.53 7.70
CA LEU A 25 -18.78 -1.05 6.91
C LEU A 25 -19.88 -1.59 7.81
N PHE A 26 -19.54 -2.25 8.92
CA PHE A 26 -20.52 -2.72 9.90
C PHE A 26 -21.22 -1.57 10.64
N SER A 27 -20.47 -0.56 11.10
CA SER A 27 -21.05 0.57 11.83
C SER A 27 -21.91 1.49 10.93
N MET A 28 -21.56 1.54 9.64
CA MET A 28 -22.30 2.37 8.66
C MET A 28 -23.36 1.60 7.90
N SER A 29 -23.35 0.25 7.96
CA SER A 29 -24.24 -0.59 7.13
C SER A 29 -25.72 -0.27 7.35
N GLU A 30 -26.15 -0.04 8.58
CA GLU A 30 -27.54 0.28 8.89
C GLU A 30 -27.96 1.64 8.29
N GLN A 31 -27.08 2.63 8.33
CA GLN A 31 -27.31 3.95 7.75
C GLN A 31 -27.23 3.92 6.23
N LEU A 32 -26.28 3.15 5.67
CA LEU A 32 -26.06 3.05 4.23
C LEU A 32 -27.19 2.29 3.52
N LEU A 33 -27.72 1.22 4.14
CA LEU A 33 -28.78 0.40 3.54
C LEU A 33 -30.13 1.15 3.34
N SER A 34 -30.35 2.22 4.09
CA SER A 34 -31.57 3.03 3.98
C SER A 34 -31.44 4.18 2.97
N GLN A 35 -30.28 4.38 2.35
CA GLN A 35 -29.99 5.52 1.47
C GLN A 35 -29.95 5.10 -0.02
N PRO A 36 -30.22 6.07 -0.94
CA PRO A 36 -30.00 5.86 -2.38
C PRO A 36 -28.53 5.54 -2.69
N ALA A 37 -28.29 4.72 -3.72
CA ALA A 37 -26.95 4.25 -4.10
C ALA A 37 -25.94 5.40 -4.35
N GLU A 38 -26.42 6.52 -4.92
CA GLU A 38 -25.59 7.69 -5.19
C GLU A 38 -25.05 8.31 -3.90
N LYS A 39 -25.88 8.44 -2.87
CA LYS A 39 -25.47 8.97 -1.55
C LYS A 39 -24.50 8.02 -0.85
N VAL A 40 -24.76 6.71 -0.93
CA VAL A 40 -23.83 5.68 -0.38
C VAL A 40 -22.45 5.83 -1.01
N THR A 41 -22.40 5.99 -2.33
CA THR A 41 -21.15 6.18 -3.06
C THR A 41 -20.42 7.44 -2.60
N GLU A 42 -21.11 8.56 -2.48
CA GLU A 42 -20.53 9.83 -2.05
C GLU A 42 -19.98 9.76 -0.62
N GLU A 43 -20.73 9.19 0.32
CA GLU A 43 -20.28 9.02 1.71
C GLU A 43 -19.06 8.09 1.83
N VAL A 44 -19.05 6.97 1.09
CA VAL A 44 -17.91 6.04 1.07
C VAL A 44 -16.67 6.69 0.47
N LEU A 45 -16.82 7.43 -0.64
CA LEU A 45 -15.70 8.15 -1.25
C LEU A 45 -15.14 9.22 -0.31
N THR A 46 -15.99 9.99 0.32
CA THR A 46 -15.59 11.03 1.30
C THR A 46 -14.83 10.41 2.47
N HIS A 47 -15.32 9.26 2.98
CA HIS A 47 -14.64 8.55 4.05
C HIS A 47 -13.26 8.02 3.61
N LEU A 48 -13.18 7.42 2.42
CA LEU A 48 -11.91 6.89 1.89
C LEU A 48 -10.88 8.01 1.67
N GLN A 49 -11.29 9.14 1.10
CA GLN A 49 -10.41 10.30 0.93
C GLN A 49 -9.94 10.87 2.28
N GLY A 50 -10.84 10.95 3.25
CA GLY A 50 -10.48 11.37 4.61
C GLY A 50 -9.53 10.40 5.31
N ALA A 51 -9.71 9.10 5.10
CA ALA A 51 -8.81 8.07 5.63
C ALA A 51 -7.44 8.12 4.96
N GLU A 52 -7.40 8.32 3.64
CA GLU A 52 -6.17 8.48 2.87
C GLU A 52 -5.33 9.66 3.38
N LYS A 53 -5.95 10.82 3.56
CA LYS A 53 -5.29 12.01 4.09
C LYS A 53 -4.74 11.78 5.50
N LYS A 54 -5.53 11.20 6.39
CA LYS A 54 -5.08 10.88 7.76
C LYS A 54 -3.92 9.87 7.78
N LEU A 55 -3.92 8.90 6.88
CA LEU A 55 -2.81 7.95 6.76
C LEU A 55 -1.53 8.67 6.29
N ALA A 56 -1.62 9.57 5.32
CA ALA A 56 -0.49 10.36 4.87
C ALA A 56 0.08 11.22 6.04
N GLU A 57 -0.76 11.89 6.80
CA GLU A 57 -0.36 12.66 7.99
C GLU A 57 0.37 11.78 9.02
N ILE A 58 -0.16 10.60 9.33
CA ILE A 58 0.45 9.65 10.27
C ILE A 58 1.82 9.16 9.74
N PHE A 59 1.87 8.74 8.49
CA PHE A 59 3.13 8.28 7.88
C PHE A 59 4.17 9.39 7.79
N GLY A 60 3.76 10.61 7.49
CA GLY A 60 4.64 11.76 7.49
C GLY A 60 5.23 12.04 8.87
N GLY A 61 4.43 11.97 9.91
CA GLY A 61 4.90 12.10 11.29
C GLY A 61 5.89 11.01 11.68
N VAL A 62 5.59 9.75 11.31
CA VAL A 62 6.47 8.59 11.61
C VAL A 62 7.80 8.71 10.86
N GLU A 63 7.80 9.03 9.56
CA GLU A 63 9.03 9.20 8.77
C GLU A 63 9.85 10.40 9.28
N PHE A 64 9.21 11.51 9.61
CA PHE A 64 9.88 12.67 10.18
C PHE A 64 10.57 12.33 11.51
N GLN A 65 9.87 11.62 12.40
CA GLN A 65 10.43 11.19 13.67
C GLN A 65 11.54 10.14 13.51
N HIS A 66 11.41 9.27 12.50
CA HIS A 66 12.46 8.31 12.15
C HIS A 66 13.75 9.02 11.72
N LEU A 67 13.66 10.09 10.92
CA LEU A 67 14.81 10.90 10.54
C LEU A 67 15.47 11.55 11.76
N ALA A 68 14.68 12.15 12.66
CA ALA A 68 15.19 12.77 13.88
C ALA A 68 15.91 11.74 14.78
N ASN A 69 15.28 10.60 15.04
CA ASN A 69 15.83 9.56 15.92
C ASN A 69 17.14 8.92 15.39
N ASN A 70 17.38 8.97 14.09
CA ASN A 70 18.58 8.40 13.47
C ASN A 70 19.61 9.49 13.08
N ASN A 71 19.40 10.73 13.48
CA ASN A 71 20.24 11.87 13.11
C ASN A 71 20.44 12.04 11.59
N PHE A 72 19.46 11.66 10.78
CA PHE A 72 19.45 11.91 9.35
C PHE A 72 19.05 13.36 9.07
N THR A 73 19.54 13.88 7.95
CA THR A 73 19.16 15.19 7.43
C THR A 73 18.25 15.01 6.19
N LEU A 74 17.65 16.11 5.73
CA LEU A 74 16.88 16.06 4.49
C LEU A 74 17.78 15.79 3.26
N ALA A 75 19.08 16.05 3.37
CA ALA A 75 20.05 15.75 2.33
C ALA A 75 20.30 14.25 2.14
N ASP A 76 20.03 13.43 3.16
CA ASP A 76 20.19 11.96 3.10
C ASP A 76 19.03 11.25 2.41
N LEU A 77 17.93 11.96 2.16
CA LEU A 77 16.75 11.41 1.54
C LEU A 77 16.97 11.00 0.08
N PRO A 78 16.20 10.04 -0.44
CA PRO A 78 16.22 9.67 -1.86
C PRO A 78 15.95 10.88 -2.76
N LYS A 79 16.57 10.88 -3.95
CA LYS A 79 16.44 11.98 -4.92
C LYS A 79 14.98 12.37 -5.18
N ALA A 80 14.10 11.38 -5.41
CA ALA A 80 12.69 11.65 -5.69
C ALA A 80 11.93 12.34 -4.54
N THR A 81 12.39 12.18 -3.30
CA THR A 81 11.82 12.87 -2.14
C THR A 81 12.39 14.29 -2.04
N LYS A 82 13.70 14.45 -2.29
CA LYS A 82 14.34 15.78 -2.35
C LYS A 82 13.73 16.64 -3.45
N ASP A 83 13.51 16.08 -4.62
CA ASP A 83 12.87 16.80 -5.74
C ASP A 83 11.44 17.26 -5.37
N ALA A 84 10.68 16.41 -4.65
CA ALA A 84 9.34 16.76 -4.18
C ALA A 84 9.36 17.84 -3.08
N LEU A 85 10.32 17.77 -2.14
CA LEU A 85 10.51 18.80 -1.12
C LEU A 85 10.91 20.12 -1.76
N ASN A 86 11.81 20.08 -2.72
CA ASN A 86 12.24 21.25 -3.48
C ASN A 86 11.08 21.91 -4.24
N ALA A 87 10.22 21.10 -4.85
CA ALA A 87 9.02 21.60 -5.54
C ALA A 87 7.99 22.23 -4.58
N LYS A 88 7.88 21.69 -3.34
CA LYS A 88 6.90 22.16 -2.34
C LYS A 88 7.39 23.41 -1.59
N LEU A 89 8.66 23.45 -1.19
CA LEU A 89 9.23 24.49 -0.37
C LEU A 89 9.91 25.61 -1.19
N GLY A 90 10.39 25.27 -2.38
CA GLY A 90 11.26 26.11 -3.18
C GLY A 90 12.75 25.84 -2.94
N GLU A 91 13.55 26.12 -3.97
CA GLU A 91 14.99 25.76 -4.00
C GLU A 91 15.81 26.49 -2.90
N GLN A 92 15.45 27.72 -2.60
CA GLN A 92 16.15 28.51 -1.59
C GLN A 92 15.88 28.02 -0.17
N GLU A 93 14.61 27.77 0.16
CA GLU A 93 14.23 27.28 1.49
C GLU A 93 14.73 25.85 1.73
N PHE A 94 14.56 24.98 0.74
CA PHE A 94 15.08 23.61 0.85
C PHE A 94 16.60 23.60 0.97
N GLY A 95 17.33 24.41 0.20
CA GLY A 95 18.78 24.53 0.28
C GLY A 95 19.26 24.98 1.67
N ALA A 96 18.54 25.90 2.30
CA ALA A 96 18.87 26.40 3.63
C ALA A 96 18.71 25.36 4.74
N ILE A 97 17.73 24.46 4.63
CA ILE A 97 17.39 23.49 5.69
C ILE A 97 17.89 22.08 5.41
N SER A 98 18.30 21.77 4.18
CA SER A 98 18.60 20.38 3.76
C SER A 98 19.72 19.72 4.59
N GLY A 99 20.67 20.48 5.08
CA GLY A 99 21.80 20.02 5.90
C GLY A 99 21.58 20.18 7.40
N LEU A 100 20.47 20.77 7.84
CA LEU A 100 20.17 20.94 9.27
C LEU A 100 19.72 19.63 9.91
N ALA A 101 19.93 19.51 11.22
CA ALA A 101 19.28 18.46 12.00
C ALA A 101 17.75 18.68 11.97
N ILE A 102 17.00 17.58 11.97
CA ILE A 102 15.54 17.63 11.88
C ILE A 102 14.91 18.47 13.01
N GLU A 103 15.57 18.48 14.19
CA GLU A 103 15.14 19.26 15.37
C GLU A 103 15.32 20.77 15.20
N ASP A 104 16.27 21.19 14.34
CA ASP A 104 16.57 22.59 14.07
C ASP A 104 15.74 23.18 12.92
N ILE A 105 14.89 22.38 12.29
CA ILE A 105 14.02 22.83 11.21
C ILE A 105 12.90 23.71 11.79
N PRO A 106 12.66 24.91 11.21
CA PRO A 106 11.56 25.77 11.63
C PRO A 106 10.20 25.08 11.59
N GLU A 107 9.40 25.27 12.64
CA GLU A 107 8.09 24.65 12.78
C GLU A 107 7.15 25.00 11.61
N THR A 108 7.32 26.20 11.02
CA THR A 108 6.57 26.65 9.85
C THR A 108 6.77 25.77 8.61
N LEU A 109 7.92 25.10 8.48
CA LEU A 109 8.24 24.22 7.34
C LEU A 109 7.99 22.74 7.67
N THR A 110 7.92 22.41 8.95
CA THR A 110 7.76 21.02 9.44
C THR A 110 6.51 20.36 8.89
N GLU A 111 5.39 21.08 8.85
CA GLU A 111 4.13 20.51 8.33
C GLU A 111 4.21 20.18 6.85
N SER A 112 4.79 21.08 6.05
CA SER A 112 5.00 20.85 4.61
C SER A 112 5.95 19.68 4.33
N ILE A 113 6.96 19.51 5.18
CA ILE A 113 7.91 18.39 5.09
C ILE A 113 7.20 17.09 5.44
N ARG A 114 6.42 17.05 6.52
CA ARG A 114 5.63 15.87 6.92
C ARG A 114 4.64 15.47 5.84
N GLU A 115 3.95 16.42 5.22
CA GLU A 115 3.03 16.16 4.12
C GLU A 115 3.75 15.45 2.97
N VAL A 116 4.87 15.97 2.50
CA VAL A 116 5.65 15.34 1.41
C VAL A 116 6.18 13.97 1.79
N LEU A 117 6.70 13.81 3.02
CA LEU A 117 7.18 12.52 3.51
C LEU A 117 6.04 11.50 3.60
N GLY A 118 4.87 11.93 4.07
CA GLY A 118 3.67 11.10 4.17
C GLY A 118 3.19 10.61 2.82
N ASP A 119 3.06 11.50 1.85
CA ASP A 119 2.68 11.14 0.48
C ASP A 119 3.67 10.15 -0.15
N LYS A 120 4.97 10.36 0.06
CA LYS A 120 6.00 9.44 -0.44
C LYS A 120 5.94 8.07 0.24
N ALA A 121 5.77 8.04 1.56
CA ALA A 121 5.62 6.80 2.31
C ALA A 121 4.37 6.02 1.89
N GLN A 122 3.24 6.70 1.76
CA GLN A 122 1.98 6.12 1.32
C GLN A 122 2.06 5.56 -0.10
N ASN A 123 2.63 6.33 -1.04
CA ASN A 123 2.84 5.87 -2.40
C ASN A 123 3.76 4.64 -2.47
N ARG A 124 4.81 4.58 -1.63
CA ARG A 124 5.67 3.40 -1.51
C ARG A 124 4.88 2.19 -1.04
N ILE A 125 4.09 2.33 0.02
CA ILE A 125 3.26 1.26 0.57
C ILE A 125 2.25 0.76 -0.46
N TYR A 126 1.56 1.65 -1.16
CA TYR A 126 0.59 1.26 -2.19
C TYR A 126 1.26 0.56 -3.37
N ARG A 127 2.42 1.05 -3.80
CA ARG A 127 3.21 0.38 -4.84
C ARG A 127 3.61 -1.03 -4.43
N ASP A 128 4.13 -1.20 -3.23
CA ASP A 128 4.58 -2.50 -2.74
C ASP A 128 3.42 -3.48 -2.59
N LEU A 129 2.27 -3.01 -2.13
CA LEU A 129 1.04 -3.78 -2.03
C LEU A 129 0.53 -4.22 -3.41
N LEU A 130 0.49 -3.30 -4.38
CA LEU A 130 0.08 -3.60 -5.75
C LEU A 130 1.02 -4.60 -6.41
N LEU A 131 2.33 -4.38 -6.31
CA LEU A 131 3.33 -5.29 -6.87
C LEU A 131 3.27 -6.67 -6.21
N GLY A 132 3.07 -6.73 -4.91
CA GLY A 132 2.87 -7.98 -4.17
C GLY A 132 1.66 -8.75 -4.68
N THR A 133 0.51 -8.09 -4.79
CA THR A 133 -0.74 -8.68 -5.27
C THR A 133 -0.62 -9.16 -6.73
N ILE A 134 -0.04 -8.32 -7.60
CA ILE A 134 0.19 -8.68 -9.01
C ILE A 134 1.10 -9.92 -9.10
N THR A 135 2.19 -9.93 -8.34
CA THR A 135 3.14 -11.05 -8.35
C THR A 135 2.49 -12.35 -7.88
N GLU A 136 1.73 -12.30 -6.78
CA GLU A 136 1.00 -13.46 -6.25
C GLU A 136 0.00 -14.01 -7.27
N THR A 137 -0.84 -13.14 -7.83
CA THR A 137 -1.85 -13.52 -8.83
C THR A 137 -1.20 -14.07 -10.11
N TRP A 138 -0.08 -13.48 -10.53
CA TRP A 138 0.65 -13.93 -11.71
C TRP A 138 1.28 -15.31 -11.51
N VAL A 139 1.89 -15.55 -10.37
CA VAL A 139 2.47 -16.87 -10.01
C VAL A 139 1.37 -17.94 -9.95
N GLU A 140 0.22 -17.61 -9.35
CA GLU A 140 -0.92 -18.53 -9.31
C GLU A 140 -1.43 -18.85 -10.73
N TYR A 141 -1.57 -17.83 -11.58
CA TYR A 141 -1.97 -18.02 -12.98
C TYR A 141 -1.01 -18.93 -13.74
N LEU A 142 0.30 -18.66 -13.66
CA LEU A 142 1.32 -19.50 -14.32
C LEU A 142 1.30 -20.95 -13.82
N THR A 143 1.11 -21.14 -12.52
CA THR A 143 1.00 -22.48 -11.92
C THR A 143 -0.21 -23.24 -12.46
N ARG A 144 -1.37 -22.57 -12.57
CA ARG A 144 -2.58 -23.14 -13.16
C ARG A 144 -2.39 -23.49 -14.65
N MET A 145 -1.72 -22.60 -15.41
CA MET A 145 -1.42 -22.84 -16.82
C MET A 145 -0.47 -24.02 -17.03
N GLU A 146 0.54 -24.16 -16.17
CA GLU A 146 1.44 -25.31 -16.23
C GLU A 146 0.72 -26.63 -15.89
N ALA A 147 -0.13 -26.63 -14.87
CA ALA A 147 -0.95 -27.78 -14.53
C ALA A 147 -1.89 -28.17 -15.68
N LEU A 148 -2.48 -27.19 -16.35
CA LEU A 148 -3.32 -27.41 -17.54
C LEU A 148 -2.49 -28.00 -18.69
N ARG A 149 -1.29 -27.46 -18.96
CA ARG A 149 -0.38 -27.97 -19.98
C ARG A 149 -0.03 -29.45 -19.76
N VAL A 150 0.33 -29.80 -18.51
CA VAL A 150 0.63 -31.18 -18.13
C VAL A 150 -0.60 -32.09 -18.33
N SER A 151 -1.77 -31.63 -17.90
CA SER A 151 -3.02 -32.37 -18.06
C SER A 151 -3.35 -32.65 -19.53
N ILE A 152 -3.24 -31.64 -20.39
CA ILE A 152 -3.47 -31.78 -21.85
C ILE A 152 -2.47 -32.73 -22.47
N SER A 153 -1.19 -32.69 -22.05
CA SER A 153 -0.16 -33.59 -22.51
C SER A 153 -0.45 -35.04 -22.15
N MET A 154 -0.94 -35.29 -20.94
CA MET A 154 -1.35 -36.64 -20.48
C MET A 154 -2.58 -37.18 -21.24
N GLU A 155 -3.54 -36.32 -21.58
CA GLU A 155 -4.71 -36.70 -22.39
C GLU A 155 -4.34 -37.07 -23.85
N SER A 156 -3.37 -36.37 -24.41
CA SER A 156 -2.79 -36.72 -25.71
C SER A 156 -2.17 -38.12 -25.71
N TYR A 157 -1.50 -38.50 -24.62
CA TYR A 157 -0.99 -39.86 -24.42
C TYR A 157 -2.11 -40.91 -24.33
N ALA A 158 -3.27 -40.54 -23.78
CA ALA A 158 -4.43 -41.41 -23.66
C ALA A 158 -5.28 -41.49 -24.95
N GLN A 159 -4.82 -40.94 -26.07
CA GLN A 159 -5.51 -40.86 -27.38
C GLN A 159 -6.89 -40.16 -27.30
N ARG A 160 -7.08 -39.24 -26.36
CA ARG A 160 -8.25 -38.39 -26.25
C ARG A 160 -7.99 -37.02 -26.88
N ASP A 161 -9.04 -36.43 -27.46
CA ASP A 161 -8.90 -35.09 -28.08
C ASP A 161 -8.60 -34.00 -27.03
N PRO A 162 -7.41 -33.40 -27.07
CA PRO A 162 -7.01 -32.40 -26.08
C PRO A 162 -7.86 -31.12 -26.14
N LEU A 163 -8.48 -30.82 -27.30
CA LEU A 163 -9.27 -29.59 -27.50
C LEU A 163 -10.59 -29.59 -26.75
N VAL A 164 -11.15 -30.77 -26.45
CA VAL A 164 -12.41 -30.88 -25.70
C VAL A 164 -12.23 -30.35 -24.28
N ARG A 165 -11.08 -30.57 -23.65
CA ARG A 165 -10.79 -30.09 -22.29
C ARG A 165 -10.32 -28.65 -22.20
N TYR A 166 -9.79 -28.11 -23.29
CA TYR A 166 -9.39 -26.70 -23.35
C TYR A 166 -10.60 -25.76 -23.46
N LYS A 167 -11.73 -26.26 -23.96
CA LYS A 167 -12.97 -25.48 -24.19
C LYS A 167 -14.00 -25.62 -23.06
N GLY A 168 -13.79 -26.47 -22.09
CA GLY A 168 -14.62 -26.65 -20.89
C GLY A 168 -14.07 -25.90 -19.70
#